data_439626fc4dc829f23a7d7729dc4be708
#
_entry.id   439626fc4dc829f23a7d7729dc4be708
#
_cell.length_a   1.000
_cell.length_b   1.000
_cell.length_c   1.000
_cell.angle_alpha   90.00
_cell.angle_beta   90.00
_cell.angle_gamma   90.00
#
_symmetry.space_group_name_H-M   'P 1'
#
loop_
_entity.id
_entity.type
_entity.pdbx_description
1 polymer ?
#
loop_
_entity_poly.entity_id
_entity_poly.type
_entity_poly.pdbx_seq_one_letter_code
_entity_poly.pdbx_strand_id
1 'polypeptide(L)'
;MSQLSKYADENKLPIMDQQTFETITNEIGKEKFREDLAQYIADNRPKFPLKEISYEAMRQAFKSLQKQDVWEFVKPIELLEKNVKEKYDDYKYNFKDHGLGIIDAPSNFNDISNYFHQHLRLNCGSFGFKAPIDVWQNGTAKDIWRCLGPIWRGINGMKPVEVDGKTELRGGRLDDKSYISAFRLGTYIATQFKPNVAKTIYQMTNAKRVLDTSCGWGDRLAGFFTSDAEEYIGCDPNPNT
;
A
#
# COMPACT_ATOMS: atom_id res chain seq x y z
N MET A 1 2.24 -33.81 -2.74
CA MET A 1 1.62 -32.57 -2.20
C MET A 1 2.73 -31.73 -1.61
N SER A 2 2.75 -30.41 -1.88
CA SER A 2 3.77 -29.53 -1.34
C SER A 2 3.70 -29.53 0.19
N GLN A 3 4.85 -29.52 0.89
CA GLN A 3 4.90 -29.40 2.35
C GLN A 3 4.17 -28.15 2.87
N LEU A 4 3.97 -27.15 2.01
CA LEU A 4 3.28 -25.91 2.33
C LEU A 4 1.77 -26.06 2.52
N SER A 5 1.17 -27.13 2.00
CA SER A 5 -0.27 -27.39 2.17
C SER A 5 -0.70 -27.52 3.64
N LYS A 6 0.20 -27.99 4.52
CA LYS A 6 -0.08 -28.12 5.96
C LYS A 6 -0.22 -26.80 6.71
N TYR A 7 0.24 -25.70 6.09
CA TYR A 7 0.17 -24.35 6.64
C TYR A 7 -0.90 -23.49 5.96
N ALA A 8 -1.65 -24.07 5.01
CA ALA A 8 -2.66 -23.34 4.27
C ALA A 8 -3.90 -23.08 5.13
N ASP A 9 -4.37 -21.85 5.10
CA ASP A 9 -5.65 -21.45 5.68
C ASP A 9 -6.85 -21.95 4.85
N GLU A 10 -8.05 -21.52 5.22
CA GLU A 10 -9.29 -21.82 4.48
C GLU A 10 -9.30 -21.32 3.04
N ASN A 11 -8.54 -20.25 2.73
CA ASN A 11 -8.36 -19.70 1.39
C ASN A 11 -7.20 -20.37 0.61
N LYS A 12 -6.62 -21.45 1.15
CA LYS A 12 -5.43 -22.15 0.64
C LYS A 12 -4.16 -21.29 0.65
N LEU A 13 -4.10 -20.24 1.46
CA LEU A 13 -2.94 -19.37 1.58
C LEU A 13 -2.02 -19.88 2.70
N PRO A 14 -0.73 -20.19 2.44
CA PRO A 14 0.20 -20.59 3.50
C PRO A 14 0.44 -19.43 4.47
N ILE A 15 0.09 -19.65 5.73
CA ILE A 15 0.26 -18.69 6.84
C ILE A 15 1.17 -19.34 7.88
N MET A 16 2.15 -18.60 8.36
CA MET A 16 3.13 -19.09 9.34
C MET A 16 3.43 -18.00 10.36
N ASP A 17 3.42 -18.39 11.62
CA ASP A 17 3.96 -17.54 12.68
C ASP A 17 5.48 -17.36 12.55
N GLN A 18 6.06 -16.53 13.39
CA GLN A 18 7.47 -16.21 13.34
C GLN A 18 8.34 -17.45 13.50
N GLN A 19 8.07 -18.27 14.49
CA GLN A 19 8.90 -19.45 14.82
C GLN A 19 8.90 -20.45 13.66
N THR A 20 7.74 -20.78 13.14
CA THR A 20 7.58 -21.71 12.00
C THR A 20 8.25 -21.16 10.74
N PHE A 21 8.08 -19.87 10.45
CA PHE A 21 8.67 -19.26 9.27
C PHE A 21 10.19 -19.20 9.32
N GLU A 22 10.77 -18.84 10.48
CA GLU A 22 12.22 -18.88 10.71
C GLU A 22 12.78 -20.28 10.55
N THR A 23 12.17 -21.26 11.21
CA THR A 23 12.61 -22.66 11.17
C THR A 23 12.69 -23.17 9.75
N ILE A 24 11.59 -23.07 8.98
CA ILE A 24 11.56 -23.57 7.61
C ILE A 24 12.52 -22.82 6.72
N THR A 25 12.58 -21.48 6.85
CA THR A 25 13.48 -20.66 6.03
C THR A 25 14.95 -21.07 6.24
N ASN A 26 15.34 -21.35 7.48
CA ASN A 26 16.73 -21.74 7.79
C ASN A 26 17.02 -23.21 7.47
N GLU A 27 16.05 -24.12 7.61
CA GLU A 27 16.20 -25.54 7.29
C GLU A 27 16.40 -25.80 5.80
N ILE A 28 15.52 -25.27 4.96
CA ILE A 28 15.54 -25.56 3.51
C ILE A 28 16.23 -24.47 2.69
N GLY A 29 16.55 -23.36 3.33
CA GLY A 29 17.14 -22.18 2.70
C GLY A 29 16.11 -21.26 2.06
N LYS A 30 16.37 -19.95 2.14
CA LYS A 30 15.50 -18.88 1.68
C LYS A 30 15.07 -19.02 0.21
N GLU A 31 16.00 -19.31 -0.68
CA GLU A 31 15.70 -19.37 -2.12
C GLU A 31 14.82 -20.59 -2.45
N LYS A 32 15.11 -21.72 -1.86
CA LYS A 32 14.29 -22.93 -2.05
C LYS A 32 12.88 -22.73 -1.50
N PHE A 33 12.74 -22.11 -0.32
CA PHE A 33 11.43 -21.80 0.24
C PHE A 33 10.65 -20.84 -0.67
N ARG A 34 11.31 -19.81 -1.18
CA ARG A 34 10.72 -18.85 -2.12
C ARG A 34 10.24 -19.50 -3.41
N GLU A 35 11.01 -20.45 -3.96
CA GLU A 35 10.63 -21.24 -5.14
C GLU A 35 9.40 -22.10 -4.85
N ASP A 36 9.42 -22.85 -3.76
CA ASP A 36 8.32 -23.74 -3.36
C ASP A 36 7.04 -22.95 -3.10
N LEU A 37 7.15 -21.79 -2.44
CA LEU A 37 6.02 -20.90 -2.19
C LEU A 37 5.45 -20.31 -3.49
N ALA A 38 6.31 -19.89 -4.41
CA ALA A 38 5.89 -19.37 -5.71
C ALA A 38 5.17 -20.44 -6.55
N GLN A 39 5.71 -21.66 -6.57
CA GLN A 39 5.09 -22.79 -7.25
C GLN A 39 3.75 -23.16 -6.60
N TYR A 40 3.71 -23.20 -5.25
CA TYR A 40 2.48 -23.47 -4.53
C TYR A 40 1.37 -22.48 -4.88
N ILE A 41 1.66 -21.18 -4.87
CA ILE A 41 0.70 -20.14 -5.22
C ILE A 41 0.26 -20.27 -6.68
N ALA A 42 1.19 -20.56 -7.59
CA ALA A 42 0.88 -20.76 -9.00
C ALA A 42 -0.04 -21.95 -9.26
N ASP A 43 0.13 -23.04 -8.50
CA ASP A 43 -0.65 -24.28 -8.70
C ASP A 43 -2.03 -24.20 -8.03
N ASN A 44 -2.12 -23.57 -6.86
CA ASN A 44 -3.34 -23.58 -6.03
C ASN A 44 -4.19 -22.32 -6.18
N ARG A 45 -3.60 -21.22 -6.70
CA ARG A 45 -4.28 -19.93 -6.87
C ARG A 45 -5.13 -19.53 -5.68
N PRO A 46 -4.56 -19.42 -4.46
CA PRO A 46 -5.30 -18.96 -3.31
C PRO A 46 -5.90 -17.58 -3.57
N LYS A 47 -6.94 -17.22 -2.86
CA LYS A 47 -7.49 -15.87 -2.95
C LYS A 47 -6.42 -14.85 -2.59
N PHE A 48 -6.28 -13.78 -3.38
CA PHE A 48 -5.32 -12.70 -3.05
C PHE A 48 -5.72 -12.06 -1.72
N PRO A 49 -4.83 -11.96 -0.74
CA PRO A 49 -5.15 -11.37 0.55
C PRO A 49 -5.35 -9.86 0.41
N LEU A 50 -6.59 -9.41 0.49
CA LEU A 50 -6.93 -8.00 0.55
C LEU A 50 -6.98 -7.54 2.01
N LYS A 51 -6.67 -6.26 2.25
CA LYS A 51 -6.93 -5.67 3.57
C LYS A 51 -8.43 -5.70 3.83
N GLU A 52 -8.85 -6.39 4.86
CA GLU A 52 -10.24 -6.34 5.29
C GLU A 52 -10.54 -4.99 5.94
N ILE A 53 -11.55 -4.32 5.40
CA ILE A 53 -12.03 -3.03 5.90
C ILE A 53 -13.52 -3.19 6.14
N SER A 54 -13.94 -3.18 7.40
CA SER A 54 -15.35 -3.24 7.74
C SER A 54 -16.04 -1.90 7.42
N TYR A 55 -17.35 -1.95 7.20
CA TYR A 55 -18.16 -0.73 7.03
C TYR A 55 -18.00 0.24 8.20
N GLU A 56 -17.97 -0.28 9.43
CA GLU A 56 -17.77 0.55 10.63
C GLU A 56 -16.39 1.20 10.66
N ALA A 57 -15.33 0.49 10.27
CA ALA A 57 -13.98 1.05 10.18
C ALA A 57 -13.91 2.18 9.14
N MET A 58 -14.52 1.97 7.97
CA MET A 58 -14.62 3.00 6.93
C MET A 58 -15.39 4.23 7.42
N ARG A 59 -16.56 4.02 8.05
CA ARG A 59 -17.36 5.12 8.64
C ARG A 59 -16.58 5.89 9.70
N GLN A 60 -15.86 5.19 10.56
CA GLN A 60 -15.05 5.83 11.60
C GLN A 60 -13.91 6.66 10.99
N ALA A 61 -13.25 6.14 9.96
CA ALA A 61 -12.25 6.90 9.21
C ALA A 61 -12.85 8.17 8.59
N PHE A 62 -14.04 8.07 8.00
CA PHE A 62 -14.74 9.22 7.42
C PHE A 62 -15.10 10.27 8.48
N LYS A 63 -15.69 9.86 9.62
CA LYS A 63 -16.00 10.76 10.73
C LYS A 63 -14.74 11.43 11.31
N SER A 64 -13.64 10.69 11.38
CA SER A 64 -12.36 11.24 11.83
C SER A 64 -11.82 12.26 10.83
N LEU A 65 -11.93 11.99 9.53
CA LEU A 65 -11.55 12.94 8.50
C LEU A 65 -12.41 14.22 8.54
N GLN A 66 -13.72 14.10 8.81
CA GLN A 66 -14.59 15.28 8.98
C GLN A 66 -14.09 16.21 10.10
N LYS A 67 -13.63 15.62 11.21
CA LYS A 67 -13.17 16.37 12.40
C LYS A 67 -11.71 16.83 12.31
N GLN A 68 -10.94 16.29 11.35
CA GLN A 68 -9.52 16.56 11.23
C GLN A 68 -9.26 18.03 10.96
N ASP A 69 -8.48 18.67 11.79
CA ASP A 69 -7.91 19.98 11.50
C ASP A 69 -6.80 19.84 10.46
N VAL A 70 -7.06 20.35 9.27
CA VAL A 70 -6.12 20.25 8.16
C VAL A 70 -4.92 21.17 8.29
N TRP A 71 -5.03 22.22 9.11
CA TRP A 71 -3.95 23.15 9.32
C TRP A 71 -2.79 22.56 10.13
N GLU A 72 -3.01 21.43 10.81
CA GLU A 72 -1.94 20.66 11.46
C GLU A 72 -0.86 20.19 10.48
N PHE A 73 -1.22 19.97 9.21
CA PHE A 73 -0.26 19.51 8.16
C PHE A 73 0.32 20.64 7.33
N VAL A 74 -0.23 21.83 7.43
CA VAL A 74 0.17 22.97 6.59
C VAL A 74 1.23 23.77 7.31
N LYS A 75 2.42 23.86 6.72
CA LYS A 75 3.52 24.66 7.29
C LYS A 75 4.15 25.51 6.19
N PRO A 76 4.52 26.76 6.53
CA PRO A 76 5.40 27.54 5.67
C PRO A 76 6.70 26.76 5.39
N ILE A 77 7.19 26.80 4.15
CA ILE A 77 8.40 26.06 3.76
C ILE A 77 9.60 26.49 4.60
N GLU A 78 9.67 27.76 4.99
CA GLU A 78 10.74 28.31 5.81
C GLU A 78 10.83 27.69 7.21
N LEU A 79 9.70 27.16 7.70
CA LEU A 79 9.62 26.52 9.02
C LEU A 79 9.87 25.00 8.99
N LEU A 80 10.13 24.44 7.80
CA LEU A 80 10.46 23.02 7.70
C LEU A 80 11.82 22.74 8.33
N GLU A 81 11.94 21.56 8.94
CA GLU A 81 13.22 21.10 9.46
C GLU A 81 14.28 21.03 8.36
N LYS A 82 15.55 21.23 8.74
CA LYS A 82 16.67 21.28 7.80
C LYS A 82 16.72 20.06 6.86
N ASN A 83 16.54 18.86 7.39
CA ASN A 83 16.51 17.63 6.62
C ASN A 83 15.37 17.55 5.59
N VAL A 84 14.26 18.22 5.87
CA VAL A 84 13.13 18.33 4.93
C VAL A 84 13.44 19.40 3.88
N LYS A 85 14.01 20.54 4.28
CA LYS A 85 14.45 21.62 3.36
C LYS A 85 15.48 21.11 2.35
N GLU A 86 16.50 20.36 2.81
CA GLU A 86 17.53 19.79 1.95
C GLU A 86 16.96 18.89 0.86
N LYS A 87 15.88 18.14 1.15
CA LYS A 87 15.18 17.36 0.12
C LYS A 87 14.48 18.23 -0.92
N TYR A 88 14.03 19.41 -0.57
CA TYR A 88 13.40 20.35 -1.51
C TYR A 88 14.43 21.16 -2.29
N ASP A 89 15.62 21.36 -1.77
CA ASP A 89 16.70 22.08 -2.45
C ASP A 89 17.16 21.36 -3.72
N ASP A 90 17.04 20.04 -3.77
CA ASP A 90 17.36 19.21 -4.93
C ASP A 90 16.27 19.24 -6.02
N TYR A 91 15.10 19.80 -5.76
CA TYR A 91 14.04 19.89 -6.75
C TYR A 91 14.36 20.98 -7.80
N LYS A 92 14.13 20.63 -9.06
CA LYS A 92 14.34 21.46 -10.23
C LYS A 92 13.53 22.77 -10.22
N TYR A 93 12.50 22.84 -9.40
CA TYR A 93 11.63 24.00 -9.22
C TYR A 93 11.99 24.72 -7.93
N ASN A 94 12.22 26.01 -8.01
CA ASN A 94 12.55 26.83 -6.85
C ASN A 94 11.30 27.13 -6.01
N PHE A 95 11.04 26.30 -5.01
CA PHE A 95 10.01 26.55 -3.99
C PHE A 95 10.56 27.34 -2.79
N LYS A 96 11.81 27.81 -2.87
CA LYS A 96 12.59 28.27 -1.72
C LYS A 96 12.00 29.45 -0.98
N ASP A 97 11.30 30.32 -1.67
CA ASP A 97 11.03 31.64 -1.11
C ASP A 97 9.56 31.88 -0.77
N HIS A 98 8.63 31.11 -1.33
CA HIS A 98 7.20 31.34 -1.10
C HIS A 98 6.41 30.04 -1.25
N GLY A 99 5.82 29.55 -0.19
CA GLY A 99 4.92 28.43 -0.30
C GLY A 99 4.54 27.78 1.02
N LEU A 100 3.52 26.96 0.92
CA LEU A 100 3.05 26.13 1.99
C LEU A 100 3.32 24.67 1.64
N GLY A 101 3.90 23.93 2.56
CA GLY A 101 4.06 22.49 2.46
C GLY A 101 2.91 21.78 3.17
N ILE A 102 2.36 20.73 2.55
CA ILE A 102 1.47 19.79 3.22
C ILE A 102 2.33 18.58 3.59
N ILE A 103 2.67 18.45 4.85
CA ILE A 103 3.62 17.46 5.36
C ILE A 103 2.96 16.54 6.38
N ASP A 104 3.52 15.34 6.50
CA ASP A 104 3.14 14.32 7.49
C ASP A 104 1.64 13.96 7.51
N ALA A 105 0.93 14.25 6.42
CA ALA A 105 -0.47 13.89 6.31
C ALA A 105 -0.64 12.36 6.38
N PRO A 106 -1.40 11.83 7.35
CA PRO A 106 -1.57 10.40 7.54
C PRO A 106 -2.27 9.74 6.35
N SER A 107 -2.04 8.45 6.14
CA SER A 107 -2.61 7.66 5.04
C SER A 107 -3.77 6.75 5.45
N ASN A 108 -4.13 6.73 6.74
CA ASN A 108 -5.20 5.89 7.28
C ASN A 108 -6.59 6.22 6.68
N PHE A 109 -6.79 7.44 6.22
CA PHE A 109 -8.04 7.86 5.56
C PHE A 109 -8.25 7.25 4.18
N ASN A 110 -7.21 6.66 3.58
CA ASN A 110 -7.38 5.89 2.34
C ASN A 110 -8.25 4.64 2.52
N ASP A 111 -8.53 4.22 3.75
CA ASP A 111 -9.48 3.14 4.02
C ASP A 111 -10.91 3.49 3.61
N ILE A 112 -11.24 4.77 3.47
CA ILE A 112 -12.54 5.23 2.96
C ILE A 112 -12.73 4.77 1.51
N SER A 113 -11.82 5.11 0.62
CA SER A 113 -11.88 4.70 -0.79
C SER A 113 -11.51 3.22 -0.99
N ASN A 114 -10.59 2.68 -0.20
CA ASN A 114 -10.22 1.26 -0.26
C ASN A 114 -11.38 0.33 0.09
N TYR A 115 -12.31 0.73 0.95
CA TYR A 115 -13.51 -0.05 1.22
C TYR A 115 -14.29 -0.37 -0.06
N PHE A 116 -14.37 0.57 -0.99
CA PHE A 116 -15.10 0.42 -2.25
C PHE A 116 -14.22 -0.13 -3.38
N HIS A 117 -12.99 0.34 -3.52
CA HIS A 117 -12.21 0.20 -4.75
C HIS A 117 -10.89 -0.56 -4.59
N GLN A 118 -10.55 -1.08 -3.39
CA GLN A 118 -9.25 -1.74 -3.18
C GLN A 118 -8.99 -2.84 -4.20
N HIS A 119 -9.97 -3.72 -4.43
CA HIS A 119 -9.83 -4.84 -5.34
C HIS A 119 -9.67 -4.42 -6.81
N LEU A 120 -10.39 -3.38 -7.24
CA LEU A 120 -10.26 -2.83 -8.58
C LEU A 120 -8.88 -2.19 -8.77
N ARG A 121 -8.45 -1.40 -7.81
CA ARG A 121 -7.16 -0.72 -7.83
C ARG A 121 -5.98 -1.70 -7.84
N LEU A 122 -6.03 -2.75 -7.04
CA LEU A 122 -4.99 -3.76 -6.99
C LEU A 122 -5.03 -4.74 -8.19
N ASN A 123 -6.05 -4.63 -9.03
CA ASN A 123 -6.17 -5.35 -10.30
C ASN A 123 -5.98 -4.44 -11.53
N CYS A 124 -5.66 -3.16 -11.33
CA CYS A 124 -5.46 -2.20 -12.41
C CYS A 124 -3.99 -2.15 -12.83
N GLY A 125 -3.67 -2.73 -13.98
CA GLY A 125 -2.36 -2.62 -14.63
C GLY A 125 -2.22 -1.30 -15.38
N SER A 126 -1.00 -0.96 -15.80
CA SER A 126 -0.72 0.23 -16.61
C SER A 126 0.51 0.04 -17.49
N PHE A 127 0.45 0.56 -18.73
CA PHE A 127 1.58 0.55 -19.67
C PHE A 127 2.26 -0.85 -19.85
N GLY A 128 1.47 -1.91 -19.86
CA GLY A 128 1.97 -3.28 -19.96
C GLY A 128 2.51 -3.88 -18.66
N PHE A 129 2.53 -3.13 -17.57
CA PHE A 129 2.86 -3.66 -16.25
C PHE A 129 1.63 -4.28 -15.59
N LYS A 130 1.82 -5.49 -15.05
CA LYS A 130 0.77 -6.23 -14.37
C LYS A 130 0.56 -5.73 -12.94
N ALA A 131 -0.70 -5.70 -12.55
CA ALA A 131 -1.11 -5.39 -11.17
C ALA A 131 -0.90 -6.57 -10.21
N PRO A 132 -0.90 -6.36 -8.88
CA PRO A 132 -0.72 -7.41 -7.88
C PRO A 132 -1.65 -8.61 -8.06
N ILE A 133 -2.94 -8.37 -8.21
CA ILE A 133 -3.94 -9.45 -8.36
C ILE A 133 -3.76 -10.18 -9.70
N ASP A 134 -3.45 -9.49 -10.78
CA ASP A 134 -3.20 -10.13 -12.08
C ASP A 134 -1.98 -11.06 -12.03
N VAL A 135 -0.86 -10.62 -11.42
CA VAL A 135 0.31 -11.49 -11.25
C VAL A 135 -0.02 -12.69 -10.35
N TRP A 136 -0.78 -12.46 -9.28
CA TRP A 136 -1.18 -13.52 -8.36
C TRP A 136 -2.06 -14.58 -9.02
N GLN A 137 -3.05 -14.17 -9.79
CA GLN A 137 -4.02 -15.06 -10.41
C GLN A 137 -3.54 -15.67 -11.72
N ASN A 138 -2.80 -14.92 -12.53
CA ASN A 138 -2.49 -15.27 -13.91
C ASN A 138 -0.98 -15.38 -14.18
N GLY A 139 -0.12 -14.95 -13.25
CA GLY A 139 1.33 -14.99 -13.41
C GLY A 139 1.87 -16.41 -13.36
N THR A 140 3.03 -16.64 -13.97
CA THR A 140 3.79 -17.89 -13.83
C THR A 140 4.40 -17.99 -12.43
N ALA A 141 4.85 -19.17 -12.02
CA ALA A 141 5.61 -19.32 -10.77
C ALA A 141 6.83 -18.38 -10.71
N LYS A 142 7.48 -18.13 -11.85
CA LYS A 142 8.61 -17.18 -11.96
C LYS A 142 8.17 -15.72 -11.68
N ASP A 143 7.01 -15.32 -12.18
CA ASP A 143 6.48 -13.96 -11.92
C ASP A 143 6.15 -13.78 -10.44
N ILE A 144 5.50 -14.79 -9.85
CA ILE A 144 5.18 -14.81 -8.41
C ILE A 144 6.47 -14.82 -7.58
N TRP A 145 7.47 -15.65 -7.94
CA TRP A 145 8.77 -15.70 -7.28
C TRP A 145 9.45 -14.32 -7.22
N ARG A 146 9.40 -13.56 -8.33
CA ARG A 146 9.94 -12.19 -8.36
C ARG A 146 9.29 -11.27 -7.33
N CYS A 147 7.99 -11.39 -7.15
CA CYS A 147 7.23 -10.57 -6.21
C CYS A 147 7.46 -10.96 -4.75
N LEU A 148 7.78 -12.21 -4.44
CA LEU A 148 7.96 -12.69 -3.06
C LEU A 148 9.25 -12.23 -2.39
N GLY A 149 10.27 -11.82 -3.16
CA GLY A 149 11.60 -11.48 -2.64
C GLY A 149 11.62 -10.54 -1.42
N PRO A 150 10.80 -9.48 -1.37
CA PRO A 150 10.76 -8.56 -0.25
C PRO A 150 10.42 -9.18 1.11
N ILE A 151 9.72 -10.32 1.17
CA ILE A 151 9.38 -11.01 2.41
C ILE A 151 10.65 -11.31 3.23
N TRP A 152 11.76 -11.65 2.55
CA TRP A 152 13.05 -11.94 3.17
C TRP A 152 14.04 -10.77 3.19
N ARG A 153 13.61 -9.56 2.80
CA ARG A 153 14.47 -8.36 2.75
C ARG A 153 14.10 -7.31 3.81
N GLY A 154 13.59 -7.76 4.94
CA GLY A 154 13.26 -6.87 6.05
C GLY A 154 11.91 -6.19 5.99
N ILE A 155 11.13 -6.36 4.93
CA ILE A 155 9.74 -5.84 4.87
C ILE A 155 8.87 -6.42 5.99
N ASN A 156 9.23 -7.58 6.46
CA ASN A 156 8.55 -8.34 7.51
C ASN A 156 9.34 -8.33 8.83
N GLY A 157 10.35 -7.49 8.95
CA GLY A 157 11.24 -7.45 10.11
C GLY A 157 12.33 -8.54 10.12
N MET A 158 12.39 -9.42 9.09
CA MET A 158 13.40 -10.47 9.00
C MET A 158 14.81 -9.90 8.80
N LYS A 159 15.75 -10.33 9.63
CA LYS A 159 17.15 -9.87 9.62
C LYS A 159 18.11 -11.03 9.67
N PRO A 160 19.29 -10.95 9.04
CA PRO A 160 20.37 -11.89 9.27
C PRO A 160 20.97 -11.68 10.67
N VAL A 161 21.19 -12.77 11.38
CA VAL A 161 21.81 -12.80 12.71
C VAL A 161 22.84 -13.92 12.73
N GLU A 162 24.03 -13.66 13.30
CA GLU A 162 25.03 -14.69 13.50
C GLU A 162 24.70 -15.53 14.74
N VAL A 163 24.54 -16.84 14.54
CA VAL A 163 24.28 -17.83 15.58
C VAL A 163 25.27 -18.97 15.40
N ASP A 164 26.12 -19.21 16.38
CA ASP A 164 27.14 -20.29 16.38
C ASP A 164 27.98 -20.32 15.09
N GLY A 165 28.37 -19.14 14.58
CA GLY A 165 29.18 -18.99 13.37
C GLY A 165 28.44 -19.25 12.06
N LYS A 166 27.10 -19.31 12.09
CA LYS A 166 26.26 -19.40 10.92
C LYS A 166 25.32 -18.19 10.84
N THR A 167 25.10 -17.70 9.63
CA THR A 167 24.10 -16.65 9.40
C THR A 167 22.72 -17.28 9.32
N GLU A 168 21.87 -16.96 10.28
CA GLU A 168 20.45 -17.34 10.28
C GLU A 168 19.57 -16.12 9.98
N LEU A 169 18.40 -16.37 9.39
CA LEU A 169 17.38 -15.35 9.24
C LEU A 169 16.44 -15.39 10.44
N ARG A 170 16.30 -14.26 11.14
CA ARG A 170 15.47 -14.12 12.33
C ARG A 170 14.47 -12.99 12.17
N GLY A 171 13.35 -13.09 12.88
CA GLY A 171 12.21 -12.18 12.73
C GLY A 171 11.38 -12.53 11.49
N GLY A 172 10.28 -11.85 11.35
CA GLY A 172 9.39 -12.07 10.22
C GLY A 172 8.37 -13.18 10.45
N ARG A 173 7.41 -13.21 9.58
CA ARG A 173 6.31 -14.16 9.55
C ARG A 173 5.73 -14.18 8.15
N LEU A 174 4.94 -15.17 7.82
CA LEU A 174 4.24 -15.26 6.54
C LEU A 174 2.74 -15.10 6.79
N ASP A 175 2.24 -13.91 6.55
CA ASP A 175 0.83 -13.53 6.75
C ASP A 175 0.32 -12.69 5.58
N ASP A 176 -0.97 -12.36 5.60
CA ASP A 176 -1.63 -11.53 4.58
C ASP A 176 -0.87 -10.23 4.32
N LYS A 177 -0.41 -9.56 5.37
CA LYS A 177 0.33 -8.29 5.26
C LYS A 177 1.66 -8.47 4.55
N SER A 178 2.32 -9.61 4.78
CA SER A 178 3.59 -9.97 4.12
C SER A 178 3.38 -10.12 2.62
N TYR A 179 2.34 -10.84 2.19
CA TYR A 179 2.01 -11.02 0.78
C TYR A 179 1.60 -9.72 0.11
N ILE A 180 0.66 -8.97 0.70
CA ILE A 180 0.21 -7.67 0.17
C ILE A 180 1.41 -6.75 -0.03
N SER A 181 2.27 -6.63 0.97
CA SER A 181 3.43 -5.75 0.92
C SER A 181 4.45 -6.18 -0.12
N ALA A 182 4.73 -7.49 -0.22
CA ALA A 182 5.65 -8.04 -1.20
C ALA A 182 5.17 -7.80 -2.64
N PHE A 183 3.91 -8.07 -2.92
CA PHE A 183 3.33 -7.88 -4.24
C PHE A 183 3.21 -6.40 -4.63
N ARG A 184 2.91 -5.52 -3.67
CA ARG A 184 2.94 -4.06 -3.91
C ARG A 184 4.31 -3.54 -4.30
N LEU A 185 5.39 -4.16 -3.83
CA LEU A 185 6.76 -3.78 -4.19
C LEU A 185 7.23 -4.45 -5.48
N GLY A 186 6.66 -5.59 -5.84
CA GLY A 186 7.07 -6.41 -6.98
C GLY A 186 6.27 -6.18 -8.26
N THR A 187 5.19 -5.39 -8.21
CA THR A 187 4.29 -5.15 -9.34
C THR A 187 4.00 -3.66 -9.52
N TYR A 188 3.28 -3.33 -10.58
CA TYR A 188 2.68 -2.00 -10.71
C TYR A 188 1.45 -1.90 -9.78
N ILE A 189 1.34 -0.79 -9.08
CA ILE A 189 0.16 -0.47 -8.28
C ILE A 189 -0.33 0.94 -8.60
N ALA A 190 -1.61 1.05 -8.96
CA ALA A 190 -2.24 2.34 -9.12
C ALA A 190 -2.22 3.09 -7.78
N THR A 191 -1.63 4.28 -7.79
CA THR A 191 -1.48 5.09 -6.58
C THR A 191 -2.80 5.67 -6.12
N GLN A 192 -2.86 6.01 -4.83
CA GLN A 192 -3.99 6.71 -4.24
C GLN A 192 -3.56 8.12 -3.84
N PHE A 193 -4.46 9.05 -3.98
CA PHE A 193 -4.35 10.36 -3.35
C PHE A 193 -4.67 10.22 -1.85
N LYS A 194 -4.26 11.16 -1.01
CA LYS A 194 -4.67 11.16 0.40
C LYS A 194 -5.92 12.03 0.58
N PRO A 195 -7.04 11.52 1.10
CA PRO A 195 -8.28 12.29 1.27
C PRO A 195 -8.09 13.55 2.11
N ASN A 196 -7.29 13.50 3.17
CA ASN A 196 -6.97 14.65 4.00
C ASN A 196 -6.16 15.72 3.24
N VAL A 197 -5.28 15.33 2.32
CA VAL A 197 -4.58 16.31 1.46
C VAL A 197 -5.56 17.00 0.53
N ALA A 198 -6.53 16.28 -0.05
CA ALA A 198 -7.57 16.87 -0.85
C ALA A 198 -8.42 17.87 -0.04
N LYS A 199 -8.90 17.45 1.14
CA LYS A 199 -9.62 18.31 2.08
C LYS A 199 -8.82 19.58 2.40
N THR A 200 -7.52 19.43 2.70
CA THR A 200 -6.62 20.55 2.98
C THR A 200 -6.58 21.54 1.83
N ILE A 201 -6.41 21.06 0.60
CA ILE A 201 -6.36 21.92 -0.59
C ILE A 201 -7.68 22.68 -0.75
N TYR A 202 -8.82 22.01 -0.61
CA TYR A 202 -10.13 22.65 -0.75
C TYR A 202 -10.36 23.73 0.32
N GLN A 203 -9.96 23.49 1.55
CA GLN A 203 -10.08 24.48 2.63
C GLN A 203 -9.09 25.63 2.49
N MET A 204 -7.84 25.37 2.13
CA MET A 204 -6.83 26.40 1.89
C MET A 204 -7.23 27.38 0.77
N THR A 205 -7.88 26.88 -0.27
CA THR A 205 -8.34 27.68 -1.40
C THR A 205 -9.75 28.24 -1.21
N ASN A 206 -10.42 27.93 -0.10
CA ASN A 206 -11.82 28.24 0.15
C ASN A 206 -12.71 27.81 -1.03
N ALA A 207 -12.40 26.63 -1.61
CA ALA A 207 -13.07 26.13 -2.81
C ALA A 207 -14.53 25.84 -2.50
N LYS A 208 -15.43 26.42 -3.32
CA LYS A 208 -16.87 26.11 -3.30
C LYS A 208 -17.25 25.10 -4.37
N ARG A 209 -16.54 25.15 -5.49
CA ARG A 209 -16.75 24.25 -6.63
C ARG A 209 -15.44 23.57 -7.00
N VAL A 210 -15.47 22.26 -7.18
CA VAL A 210 -14.32 21.44 -7.51
C VAL A 210 -14.53 20.77 -8.85
N LEU A 211 -13.61 20.99 -9.78
CA LEU A 211 -13.50 20.23 -11.02
C LEU A 211 -12.30 19.29 -10.91
N ASP A 212 -12.54 18.00 -10.91
CA ASP A 212 -11.53 16.95 -10.84
C ASP A 212 -11.51 16.16 -12.15
N THR A 213 -10.55 16.46 -13.02
CA THR A 213 -10.42 15.87 -14.36
C THR A 213 -9.83 14.45 -14.37
N SER A 214 -9.46 13.92 -13.20
CA SER A 214 -8.93 12.56 -13.04
C SER A 214 -9.23 12.05 -11.63
N CYS A 215 -10.54 11.91 -11.33
CA CYS A 215 -11.00 11.66 -9.94
C CYS A 215 -10.49 10.36 -9.32
N GLY A 216 -10.02 9.43 -10.13
CA GLY A 216 -9.36 8.22 -9.67
C GLY A 216 -10.25 7.37 -8.76
N TRP A 217 -9.69 6.89 -7.66
CA TRP A 217 -10.32 5.91 -6.78
C TRP A 217 -11.25 6.52 -5.71
N GLY A 218 -11.67 7.78 -5.87
CA GLY A 218 -12.60 8.44 -4.95
C GLY A 218 -11.95 9.08 -3.72
N ASP A 219 -10.63 9.10 -3.62
CA ASP A 219 -9.93 9.70 -2.47
C ASP A 219 -10.17 11.22 -2.38
N ARG A 220 -10.16 11.92 -3.53
CA ARG A 220 -10.44 13.35 -3.58
C ARG A 220 -11.90 13.68 -3.36
N LEU A 221 -12.79 12.79 -3.81
CA LEU A 221 -14.23 12.87 -3.49
C LEU A 221 -14.49 12.70 -1.99
N ALA A 222 -13.78 11.80 -1.31
CA ALA A 222 -13.84 11.66 0.14
C ALA A 222 -13.36 12.95 0.85
N GLY A 223 -12.32 13.58 0.34
CA GLY A 223 -11.87 14.90 0.80
C GLY A 223 -12.93 15.99 0.60
N PHE A 224 -13.61 15.99 -0.55
CA PHE A 224 -14.71 16.92 -0.83
C PHE A 224 -15.86 16.78 0.17
N PHE A 225 -16.36 15.57 0.40
CA PHE A 225 -17.47 15.34 1.35
C PHE A 225 -17.14 15.70 2.80
N THR A 226 -15.89 15.91 3.11
CA THR A 226 -15.42 16.31 4.45
C THR A 226 -14.92 17.75 4.54
N SER A 227 -15.06 18.51 3.45
CA SER A 227 -14.70 19.93 3.34
C SER A 227 -15.95 20.81 3.31
N ASP A 228 -15.77 22.13 3.16
CA ASP A 228 -16.83 23.13 3.02
C ASP A 228 -17.17 23.43 1.54
N ALA A 229 -16.70 22.61 0.61
CA ALA A 229 -17.03 22.73 -0.81
C ALA A 229 -18.45 22.18 -1.07
N GLU A 230 -19.14 22.79 -2.03
CA GLU A 230 -20.58 22.60 -2.26
C GLU A 230 -20.88 21.81 -3.53
N GLU A 231 -19.99 21.87 -4.53
CA GLU A 231 -20.18 21.20 -5.82
C GLU A 231 -18.90 20.46 -6.23
N TYR A 232 -19.03 19.21 -6.67
CA TYR A 232 -17.93 18.40 -7.20
C TYR A 232 -18.31 17.80 -8.54
N ILE A 233 -17.47 18.06 -9.54
CA ILE A 233 -17.57 17.44 -10.86
C ILE A 233 -16.31 16.61 -11.06
N GLY A 234 -16.46 15.28 -11.07
CA GLY A 234 -15.36 14.34 -11.27
C GLY A 234 -15.45 13.65 -12.63
N CYS A 235 -14.32 13.52 -13.31
CA CYS A 235 -14.18 12.72 -14.54
C CYS A 235 -13.00 11.78 -14.37
N ASP A 236 -13.13 10.56 -14.90
CA ASP A 236 -12.00 9.62 -15.02
C ASP A 236 -12.16 8.79 -16.30
N PRO A 237 -11.07 8.54 -17.05
CA PRO A 237 -11.13 7.69 -18.24
C PRO A 237 -11.24 6.19 -17.89
N ASN A 238 -11.00 5.80 -16.65
CA ASN A 238 -11.10 4.43 -16.20
C ASN A 238 -12.58 4.09 -15.89
N PRO A 239 -13.22 3.17 -16.60
CA PRO A 239 -14.62 2.83 -16.37
C PRO A 239 -14.89 2.10 -15.05
N ASN A 240 -13.84 1.76 -14.30
CA ASN A 240 -13.92 1.07 -13.00
C ASN A 240 -13.82 2.03 -11.80
N THR A 241 -13.81 3.33 -12.03
CA THR A 241 -13.75 4.35 -10.96
C THR A 241 -15.06 5.08 -10.81
#